data_20bfb3b3b18620df590cbca5e0a5c3f6
#
_entry.id   20bfb3b3b18620df590cbca5e0a5c3f6
#
_cell.length_a   1.000
_cell.length_b   1.000
_cell.length_c   1.000
_cell.angle_alpha   90.00
_cell.angle_beta   90.00
_cell.angle_gamma   90.00
#
_symmetry.space_group_name_H-M   'P 1'
#
loop_
_entity.id
_entity.type
_entity.pdbx_description
1 polymer ?
#
loop_
_entity_poly.entity_id
_entity_poly.type
_entity_poly.pdbx_seq_one_letter_code
_entity_poly.pdbx_strand_id
1 'polypeptide(L)'
;MTEEKKYKVLARKYRPQKFEDLIGQELLVKILSNAINNERLAHAYILTGVRGVGKTTTARLIAMSINCKNRDKKNCEPCGTCDSCKSTTSDSNLDVIEIDAASNTGVDDIREIIDNVKYKPVIGDYKIFIIDEVHMLSKSAFNALLKTLEEPPELSLIHI
;
A
#
# COMPACT_ATOMS: atom_id res chain seq x y z
N MET A 1 36.66 -2.14 0.62
CA MET A 1 35.32 -2.41 1.19
C MET A 1 34.46 -2.93 0.05
N THR A 2 34.27 -4.25 -0.01
CA THR A 2 33.47 -4.93 -1.05
C THR A 2 32.00 -4.71 -0.75
N GLU A 3 31.30 -3.96 -1.61
CA GLU A 3 29.85 -3.91 -1.61
C GLU A 3 29.31 -5.32 -1.88
N GLU A 4 28.76 -5.97 -0.86
CA GLU A 4 27.98 -7.18 -1.04
C GLU A 4 26.78 -6.84 -1.93
N LYS A 5 26.82 -7.24 -3.18
CA LYS A 5 25.66 -7.21 -4.10
C LYS A 5 24.58 -8.12 -3.53
N LYS A 6 23.72 -7.56 -2.68
CA LYS A 6 22.53 -8.26 -2.18
C LYS A 6 21.72 -8.72 -3.40
N TYR A 7 21.64 -10.02 -3.60
CA TYR A 7 20.87 -10.63 -4.70
C TYR A 7 19.42 -10.15 -4.63
N LYS A 8 18.98 -9.37 -5.60
CA LYS A 8 17.57 -8.96 -5.73
C LYS A 8 16.89 -9.86 -6.74
N VAL A 9 15.82 -10.52 -6.33
CA VAL A 9 14.95 -11.31 -7.21
C VAL A 9 14.44 -10.43 -8.35
N LEU A 10 14.47 -10.95 -9.60
CA LEU A 10 14.09 -10.19 -10.80
C LEU A 10 12.69 -9.55 -10.69
N ALA A 11 11.71 -10.26 -10.13
CA ALA A 11 10.38 -9.73 -9.89
C ALA A 11 10.33 -8.48 -8.99
N ARG A 12 11.28 -8.34 -8.06
CA ARG A 12 11.43 -7.12 -7.25
C ARG A 12 12.23 -6.04 -7.97
N LYS A 13 13.20 -6.45 -8.79
CA LYS A 13 14.05 -5.52 -9.55
C LYS A 13 13.27 -4.76 -10.62
N TYR A 14 12.37 -5.47 -11.30
CA TYR A 14 11.55 -4.92 -12.40
C TYR A 14 10.12 -4.58 -11.98
N ARG A 15 9.86 -4.42 -10.69
CA ARG A 15 8.55 -4.00 -10.20
C ARG A 15 8.24 -2.59 -10.70
N PRO A 16 7.07 -2.35 -11.33
CA PRO A 16 6.62 -1.04 -11.75
C PRO A 16 6.75 0.01 -10.64
N GLN A 17 7.24 1.18 -10.98
CA GLN A 17 7.40 2.31 -10.07
C GLN A 17 6.43 3.45 -10.39
N LYS A 18 5.68 3.33 -11.49
CA LYS A 18 4.69 4.26 -11.96
C LYS A 18 3.44 3.54 -12.43
N PHE A 19 2.31 4.23 -12.42
CA PHE A 19 1.06 3.69 -12.95
C PHE A 19 1.12 3.42 -14.46
N GLU A 20 1.85 4.25 -15.22
CA GLU A 20 2.06 4.07 -16.65
C GLU A 20 2.76 2.75 -17.01
N ASP A 21 3.50 2.16 -16.08
CA ASP A 21 4.18 0.87 -16.26
C ASP A 21 3.25 -0.34 -16.01
N LEU A 22 2.01 -0.11 -15.53
CA LEU A 22 1.04 -1.18 -15.28
C LEU A 22 0.33 -1.57 -16.57
N ILE A 23 0.76 -2.67 -17.17
CA ILE A 23 0.19 -3.18 -18.42
C ILE A 23 -1.19 -3.83 -18.18
N GLY A 24 -2.19 -3.45 -18.96
CA GLY A 24 -3.54 -4.02 -18.91
C GLY A 24 -4.38 -3.57 -17.71
N GLN A 25 -4.00 -2.47 -17.04
CA GLN A 25 -4.70 -1.92 -15.88
C GLN A 25 -5.19 -0.48 -16.11
N GLU A 26 -5.36 -0.07 -17.35
CA GLU A 26 -5.67 1.32 -17.73
C GLU A 26 -6.95 1.85 -17.07
N LEU A 27 -7.99 0.99 -16.98
CA LEU A 27 -9.23 1.38 -16.32
C LEU A 27 -9.05 1.60 -14.82
N LEU A 28 -8.33 0.70 -14.15
CA LEU A 28 -8.03 0.82 -12.72
C LEU A 28 -7.21 2.08 -12.44
N VAL A 29 -6.16 2.32 -13.23
CA VAL A 29 -5.33 3.53 -13.13
C VAL A 29 -6.18 4.79 -13.30
N LYS A 30 -7.08 4.84 -14.27
CA LYS A 30 -7.97 5.99 -14.49
C LYS A 30 -8.92 6.23 -13.30
N ILE A 31 -9.50 5.18 -12.74
CA ILE A 31 -10.38 5.28 -11.56
C ILE A 31 -9.59 5.83 -10.36
N LEU A 32 -8.43 5.26 -10.08
CA LEU A 32 -7.58 5.66 -8.97
C LEU A 32 -7.07 7.10 -9.14
N SER A 33 -6.61 7.47 -10.33
CA SER A 33 -6.15 8.83 -10.62
C SER A 33 -7.27 9.85 -10.41
N ASN A 34 -8.49 9.53 -10.81
CA ASN A 34 -9.64 10.39 -10.57
C ASN A 34 -9.97 10.53 -9.08
N ALA A 35 -9.94 9.43 -8.33
CA ALA A 35 -10.19 9.43 -6.89
C ALA A 35 -9.16 10.26 -6.13
N ILE A 36 -7.88 10.09 -6.47
CA ILE A 36 -6.77 10.82 -5.85
C ILE A 36 -6.81 12.32 -6.21
N ASN A 37 -7.07 12.65 -7.47
CA ASN A 37 -7.09 14.06 -7.93
C ASN A 37 -8.27 14.86 -7.37
N ASN A 38 -9.39 14.19 -7.13
CA ASN A 38 -10.59 14.83 -6.57
C ASN A 38 -10.63 14.74 -5.03
N GLU A 39 -9.58 14.26 -4.39
CA GLU A 39 -9.51 14.05 -2.93
C GLU A 39 -10.67 13.21 -2.38
N ARG A 40 -11.15 12.26 -3.20
CA ARG A 40 -12.24 11.33 -2.88
C ARG A 40 -11.70 9.91 -2.70
N LEU A 41 -10.73 9.78 -1.80
CA LEU A 41 -10.17 8.50 -1.46
C LEU A 41 -11.12 7.74 -0.54
N ALA A 42 -11.39 6.47 -0.87
CA ALA A 42 -12.02 5.56 0.08
C ALA A 42 -10.99 5.19 1.17
N HIS A 43 -11.46 4.99 2.38
CA HIS A 43 -10.62 4.56 3.51
C HIS A 43 -10.11 3.12 3.38
N ALA A 44 -10.72 2.32 2.49
CA ALA A 44 -10.27 0.97 2.17
C ALA A 44 -10.48 0.63 0.70
N TYR A 45 -9.57 -0.14 0.13
CA TYR A 45 -9.63 -0.69 -1.22
C TYR A 45 -9.37 -2.19 -1.19
N ILE A 46 -10.19 -2.96 -1.87
CA ILE A 46 -9.99 -4.41 -2.04
C ILE A 46 -9.53 -4.66 -3.49
N LEU A 47 -8.31 -5.15 -3.65
CA LEU A 47 -7.75 -5.51 -4.93
C LEU A 47 -7.90 -7.01 -5.16
N THR A 48 -8.75 -7.40 -6.09
CA THR A 48 -9.01 -8.80 -6.43
C THR A 48 -8.43 -9.16 -7.80
N GLY A 49 -8.12 -10.43 -7.99
CA GLY A 49 -7.62 -10.93 -9.28
C GLY A 49 -6.66 -12.10 -9.11
N VAL A 50 -6.29 -12.70 -10.22
CA VAL A 50 -5.36 -13.84 -10.25
C VAL A 50 -3.98 -13.48 -9.70
N ARG A 51 -3.24 -14.49 -9.25
CA ARG A 51 -1.87 -14.30 -8.77
C ARG A 51 -0.99 -13.74 -9.90
N GLY A 52 -0.15 -12.77 -9.57
CA GLY A 52 0.77 -12.15 -10.53
C GLY A 52 0.18 -10.99 -11.37
N VAL A 53 -1.10 -10.64 -11.22
CA VAL A 53 -1.73 -9.52 -11.96
C VAL A 53 -1.25 -8.14 -11.49
N GLY A 54 -0.45 -8.07 -10.43
CA GLY A 54 0.12 -6.82 -9.93
C GLY A 54 -0.64 -6.16 -8.76
N LYS A 55 -1.50 -6.88 -8.03
CA LYS A 55 -2.27 -6.35 -6.89
C LYS A 55 -1.39 -5.60 -5.87
N THR A 56 -0.39 -6.26 -5.33
CA THR A 56 0.54 -5.67 -4.36
C THR A 56 1.33 -4.50 -4.94
N THR A 57 1.71 -4.59 -6.23
CA THR A 57 2.38 -3.49 -6.93
C THR A 57 1.46 -2.27 -7.05
N THR A 58 0.20 -2.48 -7.43
CA THR A 58 -0.81 -1.42 -7.51
C THR A 58 -1.05 -0.77 -6.15
N ALA A 59 -1.19 -1.56 -5.07
CA ALA A 59 -1.34 -1.05 -3.71
C ALA A 59 -0.17 -0.15 -3.31
N ARG A 60 1.06 -0.57 -3.59
CA ARG A 60 2.27 0.24 -3.35
C ARG A 60 2.29 1.53 -4.16
N LEU A 61 1.89 1.49 -5.44
CA LEU A 61 1.83 2.69 -6.28
C LEU A 61 0.79 3.68 -5.75
N ILE A 62 -0.36 3.21 -5.28
CA ILE A 62 -1.37 4.03 -4.62
C ILE A 62 -0.75 4.69 -3.37
N ALA A 63 -0.10 3.91 -2.51
CA ALA A 63 0.54 4.41 -1.31
C ALA A 63 1.62 5.46 -1.62
N MET A 64 2.46 5.20 -2.62
CA MET A 64 3.47 6.15 -3.07
C MET A 64 2.82 7.43 -3.63
N SER A 65 1.76 7.31 -4.43
CA SER A 65 1.09 8.47 -5.02
C SER A 65 0.41 9.34 -3.96
N ILE A 66 -0.29 8.75 -3.00
CA ILE A 66 -1.00 9.48 -1.95
C ILE A 66 -0.03 10.27 -1.06
N ASN A 67 1.06 9.64 -0.61
CA ASN A 67 2.06 10.25 0.26
C ASN A 67 3.19 10.97 -0.49
N CYS A 68 3.09 11.13 -1.81
CA CYS A 68 4.11 11.80 -2.60
C CYS A 68 3.99 13.33 -2.52
N LYS A 69 5.01 13.98 -1.99
CA LYS A 69 5.06 15.45 -1.87
C LYS A 69 5.12 16.18 -3.23
N ASN A 70 5.67 15.53 -4.25
CA ASN A 70 5.87 16.09 -5.59
C ASN A 70 5.13 15.29 -6.66
N ARG A 71 3.91 14.84 -6.34
CA ARG A 71 3.05 14.08 -7.24
C ARG A 71 2.68 14.90 -8.47
N ASP A 72 2.69 14.29 -9.66
CA ASP A 72 2.05 14.88 -10.83
C ASP A 72 0.54 14.93 -10.63
N LYS A 73 0.01 16.16 -10.57
CA LYS A 73 -1.42 16.39 -10.35
C LYS A 73 -2.30 15.95 -11.52
N LYS A 74 -1.74 15.78 -12.72
CA LYS A 74 -2.52 15.35 -13.90
C LYS A 74 -2.76 13.84 -13.90
N ASN A 75 -1.69 13.08 -13.66
CA ASN A 75 -1.69 11.63 -13.82
C ASN A 75 -1.61 10.88 -12.50
N CYS A 76 -1.51 11.58 -11.37
CA CYS A 76 -1.28 11.02 -10.03
C CYS A 76 0.00 10.18 -9.92
N GLU A 77 0.95 10.37 -10.82
CA GLU A 77 2.20 9.63 -10.80
C GLU A 77 3.07 10.02 -9.60
N PRO A 78 3.57 9.05 -8.84
CA PRO A 78 4.53 9.33 -7.79
C PRO A 78 5.85 9.82 -8.40
N CYS A 79 6.50 10.81 -7.77
CA CYS A 79 7.75 11.38 -8.31
C CYS A 79 8.95 10.42 -8.26
N GLY A 80 8.89 9.36 -7.47
CA GLY A 80 9.98 8.38 -7.29
C GLY A 80 11.22 8.89 -6.55
N THR A 81 11.32 10.21 -6.29
CA THR A 81 12.55 10.85 -5.78
C THR A 81 12.43 11.45 -4.38
N CYS A 82 11.22 11.75 -3.90
CA CYS A 82 11.02 12.24 -2.53
C CYS A 82 11.24 11.13 -1.49
N ASP A 83 11.42 11.53 -0.24
CA ASP A 83 11.73 10.61 0.85
C ASP A 83 10.64 9.53 1.03
N SER A 84 9.37 9.90 0.92
CA SER A 84 8.25 8.96 0.99
C SER A 84 8.31 7.92 -0.15
N CYS A 85 8.56 8.34 -1.40
CA CYS A 85 8.68 7.42 -2.52
C CYS A 85 9.88 6.47 -2.36
N LYS A 86 11.04 7.00 -1.98
CA LYS A 86 12.27 6.20 -1.78
C LYS A 86 12.10 5.18 -0.65
N SER A 87 11.57 5.61 0.49
CA SER A 87 11.37 4.72 1.64
C SER A 87 10.33 3.63 1.36
N THR A 88 9.25 3.94 0.62
CA THR A 88 8.27 2.93 0.18
C THR A 88 8.89 1.92 -0.78
N THR A 89 9.74 2.39 -1.72
CA THR A 89 10.44 1.50 -2.66
C THR A 89 11.44 0.58 -1.96
N SER A 90 12.07 1.03 -0.88
CA SER A 90 13.04 0.26 -0.10
C SER A 90 12.43 -0.54 1.07
N ASP A 91 11.10 -0.61 1.16
CA ASP A 91 10.36 -1.28 2.26
C ASP A 91 10.75 -0.76 3.66
N SER A 92 11.07 0.54 3.77
CA SER A 92 11.50 1.19 5.02
C SER A 92 10.62 2.38 5.43
N ASN A 93 9.46 2.55 4.81
CA ASN A 93 8.55 3.65 5.13
C ASN A 93 7.76 3.35 6.40
N LEU A 94 7.79 4.27 7.36
CA LEU A 94 7.07 4.13 8.63
C LEU A 94 5.56 4.35 8.50
N ASP A 95 5.13 5.02 7.44
CA ASP A 95 3.72 5.32 7.17
C ASP A 95 3.09 4.37 6.15
N VAL A 96 3.89 3.51 5.50
CA VAL A 96 3.41 2.47 4.59
C VAL A 96 3.84 1.11 5.10
N ILE A 97 2.92 0.42 5.73
CA ILE A 97 3.16 -0.86 6.41
C ILE A 97 2.58 -1.98 5.54
N GLU A 98 3.43 -2.86 5.05
CA GLU A 98 3.02 -4.04 4.29
C GLU A 98 3.09 -5.29 5.15
N ILE A 99 2.01 -6.05 5.16
CA ILE A 99 1.80 -7.22 5.99
C ILE A 99 1.37 -8.37 5.10
N ASP A 100 2.07 -9.48 5.19
CA ASP A 100 1.67 -10.74 4.58
C ASP A 100 0.80 -11.52 5.58
N ALA A 101 -0.50 -11.63 5.29
CA ALA A 101 -1.45 -12.36 6.13
C ALA A 101 -1.17 -13.86 6.19
N ALA A 102 -0.43 -14.42 5.23
CA ALA A 102 0.00 -15.82 5.28
C ALA A 102 1.02 -16.07 6.39
N SER A 103 1.84 -15.06 6.71
CA SER A 103 2.84 -15.12 7.79
C SER A 103 2.30 -14.59 9.13
N ASN A 104 1.24 -13.77 9.11
CA ASN A 104 0.65 -13.10 10.27
C ASN A 104 -0.85 -13.44 10.37
N THR A 105 -1.15 -14.70 10.66
CA THR A 105 -2.54 -15.22 10.67
C THR A 105 -3.28 -15.01 11.99
N GLY A 106 -2.56 -14.64 13.04
CA GLY A 106 -3.06 -14.55 14.41
C GLY A 106 -3.92 -13.31 14.67
N VAL A 107 -4.79 -13.42 15.67
CA VAL A 107 -5.61 -12.27 16.12
C VAL A 107 -4.75 -11.20 16.76
N ASP A 108 -3.69 -11.59 17.46
CA ASP A 108 -2.84 -10.65 18.18
C ASP A 108 -1.97 -9.84 17.21
N ASP A 109 -1.52 -10.44 16.10
CA ASP A 109 -0.83 -9.73 15.01
C ASP A 109 -1.73 -8.63 14.42
N ILE A 110 -2.99 -8.96 14.16
CA ILE A 110 -3.96 -7.98 13.62
C ILE A 110 -4.33 -6.91 14.65
N ARG A 111 -4.40 -7.24 15.94
CA ARG A 111 -4.63 -6.25 17.00
C ARG A 111 -3.49 -5.24 17.08
N GLU A 112 -2.25 -5.68 16.98
CA GLU A 112 -1.09 -4.78 16.93
C GLU A 112 -1.17 -3.82 15.74
N ILE A 113 -1.61 -4.31 14.58
CA ILE A 113 -1.86 -3.48 13.40
C ILE A 113 -2.95 -2.45 13.68
N ILE A 114 -4.10 -2.87 14.23
CA ILE A 114 -5.23 -2.01 14.57
C ILE A 114 -4.80 -0.92 15.56
N ASP A 115 -3.98 -1.25 16.53
CA ASP A 115 -3.47 -0.26 17.47
C ASP A 115 -2.52 0.73 16.78
N ASN A 116 -1.74 0.26 15.84
CA ASN A 116 -0.87 1.12 15.02
C ASN A 116 -1.64 2.07 14.07
N VAL A 117 -2.85 1.70 13.64
CA VAL A 117 -3.72 2.55 12.79
C VAL A 117 -4.10 3.87 13.50
N LYS A 118 -4.19 3.87 14.82
CA LYS A 118 -4.57 5.04 15.63
C LYS A 118 -3.51 6.15 15.67
N TYR A 119 -2.26 5.83 15.33
CA TYR A 119 -1.17 6.81 15.37
C TYR A 119 -1.11 7.63 14.07
N LYS A 120 -0.84 8.91 14.20
CA LYS A 120 -0.67 9.82 13.05
C LYS A 120 0.54 9.42 12.20
N PRO A 121 0.48 9.70 10.88
CA PRO A 121 1.64 9.50 10.01
C PRO A 121 2.83 10.38 10.44
N VAL A 122 4.04 9.92 10.15
CA VAL A 122 5.31 10.58 10.54
C VAL A 122 5.88 11.41 9.39
N ILE A 123 5.82 10.90 8.16
CA ILE A 123 6.47 11.48 6.98
C ILE A 123 5.42 11.95 5.96
N GLY A 124 4.40 11.13 5.73
CA GLY A 124 3.33 11.34 4.74
C GLY A 124 2.11 12.04 5.32
N ASP A 125 1.08 12.16 4.48
CA ASP A 125 -0.23 12.70 4.89
C ASP A 125 -1.15 11.60 5.42
N TYR A 126 -0.91 10.35 5.00
CA TYR A 126 -1.73 9.18 5.36
C TYR A 126 -0.86 8.04 5.88
N LYS A 127 -1.38 7.32 6.87
CA LYS A 127 -0.84 6.04 7.30
C LYS A 127 -1.54 4.92 6.51
N ILE A 128 -0.77 4.12 5.80
CA ILE A 128 -1.29 3.16 4.81
C ILE A 128 -0.88 1.75 5.21
N PHE A 129 -1.84 0.86 5.25
CA PHE A 129 -1.65 -0.56 5.54
C PHE A 129 -1.96 -1.36 4.28
N ILE A 130 -1.01 -2.14 3.82
CA ILE A 130 -1.18 -3.08 2.70
C ILE A 130 -1.20 -4.48 3.28
N ILE A 131 -2.36 -5.14 3.21
CA ILE A 131 -2.53 -6.50 3.72
C ILE A 131 -2.60 -7.43 2.51
N ASP A 132 -1.54 -8.17 2.27
CA ASP A 132 -1.48 -9.15 1.18
C ASP A 132 -2.05 -10.50 1.64
N GLU A 133 -2.69 -11.24 0.73
CA GLU A 133 -3.31 -12.55 0.98
C GLU A 133 -4.29 -12.57 2.16
N VAL A 134 -5.12 -11.53 2.31
CA VAL A 134 -6.04 -11.36 3.45
C VAL A 134 -6.94 -12.57 3.72
N HIS A 135 -7.20 -13.41 2.71
CA HIS A 135 -7.98 -14.64 2.87
C HIS A 135 -7.29 -15.70 3.75
N MET A 136 -5.99 -15.52 4.05
CA MET A 136 -5.24 -16.38 4.96
C MET A 136 -5.42 -16.02 6.43
N LEU A 137 -6.04 -14.88 6.73
CA LEU A 137 -6.36 -14.50 8.12
C LEU A 137 -7.33 -15.48 8.77
N SER A 138 -7.13 -15.73 10.06
CA SER A 138 -8.11 -16.45 10.86
C SER A 138 -9.45 -15.68 10.89
N LYS A 139 -10.57 -16.38 11.06
CA LYS A 139 -11.89 -15.75 11.11
C LYS A 139 -12.00 -14.67 12.20
N SER A 140 -11.35 -14.88 13.33
CA SER A 140 -11.32 -13.91 14.43
C SER A 140 -10.45 -12.69 14.12
N ALA A 141 -9.31 -12.86 13.44
CA ALA A 141 -8.46 -11.78 12.97
C ALA A 141 -9.18 -10.94 11.91
N PHE A 142 -9.83 -11.58 10.95
CA PHE A 142 -10.63 -10.89 9.94
C PHE A 142 -11.78 -10.08 10.55
N ASN A 143 -12.51 -10.64 11.51
CA ASN A 143 -13.59 -9.91 12.22
C ASN A 143 -13.05 -8.70 13.02
N ALA A 144 -11.86 -8.79 13.59
CA ALA A 144 -11.23 -7.65 14.25
C ALA A 144 -10.88 -6.53 13.25
N LEU A 145 -10.38 -6.89 12.08
CA LEU A 145 -10.09 -5.95 11.00
C LEU A 145 -11.36 -5.25 10.48
N LEU A 146 -12.46 -5.99 10.30
CA LEU A 146 -13.74 -5.44 9.83
C LEU A 146 -14.24 -4.28 10.69
N LYS A 147 -14.11 -4.36 12.03
CA LYS A 147 -14.51 -3.26 12.92
C LYS A 147 -13.74 -1.98 12.63
N THR A 148 -12.46 -2.08 12.33
CA THR A 148 -11.62 -0.92 11.98
C THR A 148 -11.98 -0.38 10.58
N LEU A 149 -12.45 -1.23 9.67
CA LEU A 149 -12.93 -0.82 8.36
C LEU A 149 -14.29 -0.12 8.44
N GLU A 150 -15.14 -0.48 9.39
CA GLU A 150 -16.45 0.18 9.64
C GLU A 150 -16.29 1.56 10.29
N GLU A 151 -15.31 1.70 11.19
CA GLU A 151 -15.00 2.94 11.91
C GLU A 151 -13.53 3.32 11.77
N PRO A 152 -13.09 3.71 10.55
CA PRO A 152 -11.69 4.01 10.30
C PRO A 152 -11.27 5.31 11.01
N PRO A 153 -10.08 5.36 11.60
CA PRO A 153 -9.49 6.60 12.07
C PRO A 153 -9.25 7.59 10.92
N GLU A 154 -9.33 8.88 11.22
CA GLU A 154 -8.95 9.92 10.28
C GLU A 154 -7.49 9.70 9.81
N LEU A 155 -7.19 9.98 8.53
CA LEU A 155 -5.85 9.88 7.94
C LEU A 155 -5.26 8.46 7.86
N SER A 156 -6.08 7.42 7.93
CA SER A 156 -5.64 6.05 7.67
C SER A 156 -6.27 5.50 6.38
N LEU A 157 -5.52 4.68 5.67
CA LEU A 157 -5.96 3.99 4.45
C LEU A 157 -5.54 2.53 4.51
N ILE A 158 -6.48 1.61 4.30
CA ILE A 158 -6.24 0.17 4.36
C ILE A 158 -6.45 -0.42 2.97
N HIS A 159 -5.44 -1.10 2.44
CA HIS A 159 -5.49 -1.88 1.21
C HIS A 159 -5.51 -3.37 1.53
N ILE A 160 -6.44 -4.08 0.97
CA ILE A 160 -6.63 -5.53 1.16
C ILE A 160 -6.47 -6.26 -0.16
#